data_43f43d9371d18e06ff06e964e374f95c
#
_entry.id   43f43d9371d18e06ff06e964e374f95c
#
_cell.length_a   1.000
_cell.length_b   1.000
_cell.length_c   1.000
_cell.angle_alpha   90.00
_cell.angle_beta   90.00
_cell.angle_gamma   90.00
#
_symmetry.space_group_name_H-M   'P 1'
#
loop_
_entity.id
_entity.type
_entity.pdbx_description
1 polymer ?
#
loop_
_entity_poly.entity_id
_entity_poly.type
_entity_poly.pdbx_seq_one_letter_code
_entity_poly.pdbx_strand_id
1 'polypeptide(L)'
;MKKRYLWGFTGLLLCGIVGLAEAHDRYRKHSQTRLLIPPQTYMDNCGTCHTAYSALLLPSGSWKRLMGDLPNHFDAAVELDAADKEQIGA
;
A
#
# COMPACT_ATOMS: atom_id res chain seq x y z
N MET A 1 -27.31 -36.94 -26.26
CA MET A 1 -26.89 -35.54 -26.48
C MET A 1 -26.74 -34.68 -25.21
N LYS A 2 -27.11 -35.15 -24.02
CA LYS A 2 -27.04 -34.33 -22.78
C LYS A 2 -25.69 -34.35 -22.03
N LYS A 3 -24.75 -35.20 -22.38
CA LYS A 3 -23.44 -35.34 -21.67
C LYS A 3 -22.35 -34.37 -22.12
N ARG A 4 -22.49 -33.71 -23.26
CA ARG A 4 -21.44 -32.85 -23.81
C ARG A 4 -21.40 -31.44 -23.17
N TYR A 5 -22.46 -30.96 -22.57
CA TYR A 5 -22.55 -29.65 -21.95
C TYR A 5 -21.99 -29.60 -20.53
N LEU A 6 -21.94 -30.72 -19.80
CA LEU A 6 -21.44 -30.75 -18.43
C LEU A 6 -19.91 -30.48 -18.36
N TRP A 7 -19.18 -30.93 -19.36
CA TRP A 7 -17.70 -30.75 -19.37
C TRP A 7 -17.28 -29.33 -19.70
N GLY A 8 -18.06 -28.60 -20.45
CA GLY A 8 -17.80 -27.21 -20.78
C GLY A 8 -17.94 -26.27 -19.56
N PHE A 9 -18.94 -26.51 -18.73
CA PHE A 9 -19.18 -25.69 -17.55
C PHE A 9 -18.14 -25.89 -16.45
N THR A 10 -17.64 -27.12 -16.28
CA THR A 10 -16.61 -27.42 -15.27
C THR A 10 -15.28 -26.77 -15.63
N GLY A 11 -14.91 -26.72 -16.90
CA GLY A 11 -13.69 -26.07 -17.38
C GLY A 11 -13.71 -24.56 -17.18
N LEU A 12 -14.85 -23.91 -17.43
CA LEU A 12 -15.00 -22.46 -17.26
C LEU A 12 -14.94 -22.05 -15.78
N LEU A 13 -15.52 -22.87 -14.89
CA LEU A 13 -15.52 -22.58 -13.44
C LEU A 13 -14.10 -22.69 -12.85
N LEU A 14 -13.33 -23.70 -13.26
CA LEU A 14 -11.94 -23.88 -12.81
C LEU A 14 -11.02 -22.76 -13.30
N CYS A 15 -11.16 -22.29 -14.54
CA CYS A 15 -10.38 -21.15 -15.04
C CYS A 15 -10.65 -19.86 -14.28
N GLY A 16 -11.90 -19.62 -13.86
CA GLY A 16 -12.26 -18.42 -13.09
C GLY A 16 -11.63 -18.39 -11.70
N ILE A 17 -11.55 -19.53 -11.03
CA ILE A 17 -10.98 -19.62 -9.67
C ILE A 17 -9.47 -19.40 -9.69
N VAL A 18 -8.76 -19.97 -10.66
CA VAL A 18 -7.31 -19.80 -10.78
C VAL A 18 -6.94 -18.33 -11.08
N GLY A 19 -7.69 -17.66 -11.96
CA GLY A 19 -7.44 -16.25 -12.30
C GLY A 19 -7.63 -15.29 -11.12
N LEU A 20 -8.59 -15.55 -10.24
CA LEU A 20 -8.83 -14.74 -9.03
C LEU A 20 -7.72 -14.93 -7.99
N ALA A 21 -7.20 -16.13 -7.82
CA ALA A 21 -6.12 -16.42 -6.88
C ALA A 21 -4.82 -15.70 -7.30
N GLU A 22 -4.45 -15.73 -8.56
CA GLU A 22 -3.26 -15.03 -9.07
C GLU A 22 -3.35 -13.51 -8.97
N ALA A 23 -4.53 -12.94 -9.21
CA ALA A 23 -4.75 -11.50 -9.07
C ALA A 23 -4.59 -11.04 -7.61
N HIS A 24 -5.08 -11.84 -6.66
CA HIS A 24 -4.96 -11.56 -5.23
C HIS A 24 -3.51 -11.63 -4.74
N ASP A 25 -2.74 -12.61 -5.20
CA ASP A 25 -1.32 -12.74 -4.83
C ASP A 25 -0.47 -11.62 -5.41
N ARG A 26 -0.71 -11.18 -6.64
CA ARG A 26 -0.04 -10.02 -7.24
C ARG A 26 -0.32 -8.74 -6.48
N TYR A 27 -1.56 -8.51 -6.10
CA TYR A 27 -1.95 -7.34 -5.30
C TYR A 27 -1.26 -7.32 -3.95
N ARG A 28 -1.25 -8.44 -3.24
CA ARG A 28 -0.60 -8.57 -1.93
C ARG A 28 0.91 -8.34 -1.99
N LYS A 29 1.57 -8.93 -2.98
CA LYS A 29 3.02 -8.79 -3.19
C LYS A 29 3.41 -7.35 -3.52
N HIS A 30 2.62 -6.67 -4.35
CA HIS A 30 2.86 -5.27 -4.72
C HIS A 30 2.69 -4.33 -3.52
N SER A 31 1.66 -4.53 -2.71
CA SER A 31 1.44 -3.76 -1.48
C SER A 31 2.55 -3.94 -0.45
N GLN A 32 3.05 -5.17 -0.27
CA GLN A 32 4.16 -5.43 0.65
C GLN A 32 5.47 -4.79 0.20
N THR A 33 5.77 -4.83 -1.09
CA THR A 33 6.99 -4.21 -1.63
C THR A 33 6.98 -2.70 -1.44
N ARG A 34 5.83 -2.06 -1.59
CA ARG A 34 5.66 -0.61 -1.36
C ARG A 34 5.91 -0.20 0.10
N LEU A 35 5.55 -1.05 1.06
CA LEU A 35 5.81 -0.79 2.49
C LEU A 35 7.29 -0.96 2.87
N LEU A 36 8.03 -1.79 2.13
CA LEU A 36 9.43 -2.06 2.41
C LEU A 36 10.38 -1.01 1.80
N ILE A 37 9.95 -0.34 0.72
CA ILE A 37 10.73 0.69 0.05
C ILE A 37 9.91 1.97 0.12
N PRO A 38 10.19 2.86 1.07
CA PRO A 38 9.47 4.11 1.18
C PRO A 38 9.70 4.99 -0.05
N PRO A 39 8.73 5.83 -0.42
CA PRO A 39 8.90 6.79 -1.51
C PRO A 39 10.10 7.69 -1.25
N GLN A 40 10.82 8.08 -2.30
CA GLN A 40 11.95 9.01 -2.18
C GLN A 40 11.53 10.33 -1.50
N THR A 41 10.34 10.83 -1.84
CA THR A 41 9.72 12.01 -1.20
C THR A 41 9.64 11.88 0.33
N TYR A 42 9.32 10.68 0.84
CA TYR A 42 9.32 10.41 2.29
C TYR A 42 10.74 10.52 2.88
N MET A 43 11.72 9.95 2.21
CA MET A 43 13.13 10.00 2.65
C MET A 43 13.66 11.43 2.65
N ASP A 44 13.34 12.20 1.61
CA ASP A 44 13.82 13.56 1.43
C ASP A 44 13.20 14.55 2.44
N ASN A 45 11.94 14.37 2.78
CA ASN A 45 11.24 15.25 3.73
C ASN A 45 11.42 14.81 5.19
N CYS A 46 11.19 13.54 5.48
CA CYS A 46 11.21 13.03 6.87
C CYS A 46 12.61 12.64 7.36
N GLY A 47 13.56 12.47 6.45
CA GLY A 47 14.95 12.15 6.75
C GLY A 47 15.86 13.36 7.01
N THR A 48 15.36 14.59 6.91
CA THR A 48 16.17 15.80 7.03
C THR A 48 16.64 16.10 8.47
N CYS A 49 15.82 15.75 9.46
CA CYS A 49 16.09 16.05 10.87
C CYS A 49 16.54 14.80 11.65
N HIS A 50 16.05 13.64 11.30
CA HIS A 50 16.43 12.35 11.91
C HIS A 50 16.24 11.23 10.89
N THR A 51 16.59 10.01 11.26
CA THR A 51 16.37 8.84 10.41
C THR A 51 14.89 8.72 10.03
N ALA A 52 14.60 8.61 8.74
CA ALA A 52 13.26 8.30 8.25
C ALA A 52 12.90 6.86 8.64
N TYR A 53 11.98 6.71 9.58
CA TYR A 53 11.57 5.41 10.10
C TYR A 53 10.75 4.62 9.08
N SER A 54 10.88 3.29 9.12
CA SER A 54 10.05 2.41 8.29
C SER A 54 8.56 2.61 8.58
N ALA A 55 7.76 2.66 7.52
CA ALA A 55 6.30 2.74 7.64
C ALA A 55 5.68 1.56 8.41
N LEU A 56 6.41 0.43 8.52
CA LEU A 56 5.96 -0.75 9.27
C LEU A 56 6.04 -0.60 10.79
N LEU A 57 6.69 0.43 11.31
CA LEU A 57 6.87 0.63 12.76
C LEU A 57 5.62 1.15 13.46
N LEU A 58 4.66 1.72 12.72
CA LEU A 58 3.42 2.24 13.28
C LEU A 58 2.20 1.68 12.56
N PRO A 59 1.09 1.46 13.28
CA PRO A 59 -0.20 1.16 12.66
C PRO A 59 -0.68 2.32 11.75
N SER A 60 -1.46 2.01 10.73
CA SER A 60 -1.97 3.01 9.78
C SER A 60 -2.72 4.18 10.43
N GLY A 61 -3.48 3.90 11.50
CA GLY A 61 -4.17 4.95 12.27
C GLY A 61 -3.22 5.92 12.97
N SER A 62 -2.03 5.47 13.38
CA SER A 62 -1.00 6.34 13.97
C SER A 62 -0.32 7.19 12.90
N TRP A 63 -0.04 6.61 11.72
CA TRP A 63 0.45 7.37 10.58
C TRP A 63 -0.52 8.46 10.13
N LYS A 64 -1.81 8.17 10.07
CA LYS A 64 -2.84 9.18 9.74
C LYS A 64 -2.88 10.33 10.73
N ARG A 65 -2.76 10.06 12.04
CA ARG A 65 -2.69 11.12 13.05
C ARG A 65 -1.44 11.97 12.90
N LEU A 66 -0.29 11.34 12.71
CA LEU A 66 1.00 12.02 12.51
C LEU A 66 0.95 12.93 11.27
N MET A 67 0.50 12.42 10.14
CA MET A 67 0.35 13.20 8.90
C MET A 67 -0.72 14.30 8.99
N GLY A 68 -1.69 14.16 9.90
CA GLY A 68 -2.71 15.18 10.16
C GLY A 68 -2.24 16.33 11.03
N ASP A 69 -1.14 16.15 11.79
CA ASP A 69 -0.65 17.12 12.79
C ASP A 69 0.85 17.41 12.64
N LEU A 70 1.33 17.51 11.43
CA LEU A 70 2.73 17.82 11.11
C LEU A 70 3.25 19.14 11.71
N PRO A 71 2.42 20.21 11.86
CA PRO A 71 2.87 21.43 12.55
C PRO A 71 3.25 21.22 14.03
N ASN A 72 2.74 20.16 14.67
CA ASN A 72 3.03 19.83 16.08
C ASN A 72 3.84 18.53 16.19
N HIS A 73 4.72 18.26 15.25
CA HIS A 73 5.52 17.05 15.22
C HIS A 73 6.62 17.08 16.30
N PHE A 74 6.30 16.58 17.51
CA PHE A 74 7.26 16.48 18.63
C PHE A 74 8.02 17.79 18.88
N ASP A 75 7.28 18.88 19.03
CA ASP A 75 7.79 20.26 19.21
C ASP A 75 8.55 20.87 18.02
N ALA A 76 8.53 20.20 16.87
CA ALA A 76 9.03 20.73 15.60
C ALA A 76 7.88 20.93 14.61
N ALA A 77 7.87 22.06 13.93
CA ALA A 77 6.95 22.30 12.83
C ALA A 77 7.49 21.65 11.55
N VAL A 78 6.76 20.70 10.97
CA VAL A 78 7.07 20.10 9.68
C VAL A 78 6.09 20.63 8.66
N GLU A 79 6.59 21.27 7.64
CA GLU A 79 5.80 21.78 6.52
C GLU A 79 6.05 20.93 5.28
N LEU A 80 4.97 20.42 4.69
CA LEU A 80 4.97 19.70 3.42
C LEU A 80 4.02 20.40 2.46
N ASP A 81 4.40 20.48 1.20
CA ASP A 81 3.43 20.88 0.19
C ASP A 81 2.32 19.82 0.00
N ALA A 82 1.24 20.20 -0.67
CA ALA A 82 0.08 19.34 -0.83
C ALA A 82 0.39 18.06 -1.62
N ALA A 83 1.26 18.15 -2.63
CA ALA A 83 1.62 17.03 -3.47
C ALA A 83 2.49 16.01 -2.71
N ASP A 84 3.46 16.49 -1.95
CA ASP A 84 4.32 15.66 -1.11
C ASP A 84 3.50 14.98 0.00
N LYS A 85 2.59 15.71 0.63
CA LYS A 85 1.70 15.16 1.66
C LYS A 85 0.79 14.06 1.13
N GLU A 86 0.24 14.23 -0.06
CA GLU A 86 -0.57 13.21 -0.73
C GLU A 86 0.28 11.98 -1.07
N GLN A 87 1.46 12.16 -1.63
CA GLN A 87 2.34 11.07 -2.02
C GLN A 87 2.83 10.26 -0.82
N ILE A 88 3.15 10.90 0.29
CA ILE A 88 3.62 10.22 1.51
C ILE A 88 2.46 9.54 2.22
N GLY A 89 1.28 10.12 2.21
CA GLY A 89 0.08 9.61 2.90
C GLY A 89 -0.70 8.53 2.14
N ALA A 90 -0.33 8.22 0.91
CA ALA A 90 -1.08 7.29 0.03
C ALA A 90 -0.95 5.78 0.39
#